data_357e4b78c781c4bfa9735a49fc903221
#
_entry.id   357e4b78c781c4bfa9735a49fc903221
#
_cell.length_a   1.000
_cell.length_b   1.000
_cell.length_c   1.000
_cell.angle_alpha   90.00
_cell.angle_beta   90.00
_cell.angle_gamma   90.00
#
_symmetry.space_group_name_H-M   'P 1'
#
loop_
_entity.id
_entity.type
_entity.pdbx_description
1 polymer ?
#
loop_
_entity_poly.entity_id
_entity_poly.type
_entity_poly.pdbx_seq_one_letter_code
_entity_poly.pdbx_strand_id
1 'polypeptide(L)'
;MKKTSNRLHSLFAALAALILAAALAVPAFAVEGGFADLYYRMNDSAGVLTEDEDNELEDALEELSLRQSFDVTIATVESLESVDYDSMEAYADDLYDFCQFGYGSEMDGVLLLVSVGDRKWHISTCGYGITAFTDAGIQYLGEQMTPFMADGDYAGAFRTFVQWSDTYIDAARAGHPYDVNNLPREPLSLMLSLIHI
;
A
#
# COMPACT_ATOMS: atom_id res chain seq x y z
N MET A 1 10.43 40.17 -60.68
CA MET A 1 10.92 39.00 -59.85
C MET A 1 10.63 39.12 -58.33
N LYS A 2 9.57 39.80 -57.84
CA LYS A 2 9.24 39.94 -56.42
C LYS A 2 8.00 39.11 -55.94
N LYS A 3 7.28 38.46 -56.87
CA LYS A 3 6.00 37.81 -56.56
C LYS A 3 6.12 36.35 -56.14
N THR A 4 7.25 35.70 -56.40
CA THR A 4 7.50 34.27 -56.01
C THR A 4 8.03 34.11 -54.60
N SER A 5 8.75 35.11 -54.06
CA SER A 5 9.28 35.06 -52.69
C SER A 5 8.20 35.09 -51.62
N ASN A 6 7.13 35.90 -51.83
CA ASN A 6 6.04 36.00 -50.84
C ASN A 6 5.19 34.74 -50.74
N ARG A 7 5.07 33.97 -51.83
CA ARG A 7 4.32 32.68 -51.82
C ARG A 7 5.09 31.58 -51.10
N LEU A 8 6.41 31.59 -51.20
CA LEU A 8 7.26 30.64 -50.52
C LEU A 8 7.24 30.85 -48.99
N HIS A 9 7.29 32.12 -48.56
CA HIS A 9 7.22 32.46 -47.13
C HIS A 9 5.84 32.15 -46.53
N SER A 10 4.74 32.36 -47.29
CA SER A 10 3.41 32.01 -46.83
C SER A 10 3.20 30.50 -46.75
N LEU A 11 3.82 29.70 -47.61
CA LEU A 11 3.78 28.23 -47.55
C LEU A 11 4.58 27.68 -46.35
N PHE A 12 5.77 28.29 -46.05
CA PHE A 12 6.54 27.92 -44.86
C PHE A 12 5.82 28.31 -43.57
N ALA A 13 5.17 29.47 -43.53
CA ALA A 13 4.37 29.88 -42.38
C ALA A 13 3.13 28.98 -42.15
N ALA A 14 2.47 28.55 -43.21
CA ALA A 14 1.35 27.65 -43.15
C ALA A 14 1.77 26.22 -42.73
N LEU A 15 2.92 25.73 -43.21
CA LEU A 15 3.49 24.46 -42.82
C LEU A 15 3.96 24.43 -41.35
N ALA A 16 4.59 25.52 -40.90
CA ALA A 16 5.00 25.71 -39.52
C ALA A 16 3.79 25.78 -38.56
N ALA A 17 2.71 26.46 -38.96
CA ALA A 17 1.46 26.50 -38.20
C ALA A 17 0.76 25.12 -38.14
N LEU A 18 0.83 24.32 -39.21
CA LEU A 18 0.28 22.98 -39.24
C LEU A 18 1.06 21.99 -38.35
N ILE A 19 2.40 22.14 -38.34
CA ILE A 19 3.28 21.34 -37.44
C ILE A 19 3.06 21.73 -35.97
N LEU A 20 2.88 23.03 -35.69
CA LEU A 20 2.60 23.52 -34.35
C LEU A 20 1.20 23.08 -33.87
N ALA A 21 0.20 23.08 -34.77
CA ALA A 21 -1.13 22.58 -34.46
C ALA A 21 -1.16 21.03 -34.25
N ALA A 22 -0.33 20.28 -35.00
CA ALA A 22 -0.17 18.85 -34.81
C ALA A 22 0.58 18.52 -33.51
N ALA A 23 1.49 19.39 -33.07
CA ALA A 23 2.17 19.22 -31.77
C ALA A 23 1.27 19.56 -30.57
N LEU A 24 0.18 20.33 -30.76
CA LEU A 24 -0.84 20.62 -29.76
C LEU A 24 -2.02 19.63 -29.83
N ALA A 25 -2.10 18.80 -30.87
CA ALA A 25 -3.03 17.68 -30.99
C ALA A 25 -2.35 16.35 -30.64
N VAL A 26 -1.41 16.36 -29.68
CA VAL A 26 -1.22 15.15 -28.87
C VAL A 26 -2.58 14.96 -28.21
N PRO A 27 -3.35 13.88 -28.53
CA PRO A 27 -4.44 13.53 -27.66
C PRO A 27 -3.75 13.48 -26.30
N ALA A 28 -4.20 14.29 -25.34
CA ALA A 28 -4.14 13.85 -23.98
C ALA A 28 -4.89 12.53 -24.02
N PHE A 29 -4.17 11.43 -24.22
CA PHE A 29 -4.50 10.24 -23.51
C PHE A 29 -4.39 10.73 -22.07
N ALA A 30 -5.47 11.28 -21.53
CA ALA A 30 -5.78 11.08 -20.17
C ALA A 30 -5.57 9.55 -20.04
N VAL A 31 -4.45 9.18 -19.48
CA VAL A 31 -4.36 7.95 -18.73
C VAL A 31 -5.46 8.15 -17.70
N GLU A 32 -6.68 7.71 -18.07
CA GLU A 32 -7.80 7.50 -17.16
C GLU A 32 -7.54 6.25 -16.31
N GLY A 33 -6.32 5.77 -16.23
CA GLY A 33 -5.73 5.06 -15.14
C GLY A 33 -4.98 6.11 -14.36
N GLY A 34 -5.62 6.80 -13.46
CA GLY A 34 -4.92 7.52 -12.41
C GLY A 34 -4.05 6.51 -11.68
N PHE A 35 -3.05 6.97 -10.93
CA PHE A 35 -2.22 6.14 -10.05
C PHE A 35 -3.04 5.17 -9.15
N ALA A 36 -4.35 5.32 -9.07
CA ALA A 36 -5.31 4.43 -8.44
C ALA A 36 -5.33 3.01 -9.04
N ASP A 37 -5.03 2.81 -10.33
CA ASP A 37 -4.99 1.48 -10.95
C ASP A 37 -3.67 0.73 -10.69
N LEU A 38 -2.67 1.40 -10.08
CA LEU A 38 -1.42 0.81 -9.58
C LEU A 38 -1.45 0.64 -8.06
N TYR A 39 -2.55 0.99 -7.43
CA TYR A 39 -2.71 1.06 -5.99
C TYR A 39 -3.36 -0.20 -5.46
N TYR A 40 -2.60 -1.29 -5.43
CA TYR A 40 -3.00 -2.50 -4.72
C TYR A 40 -2.55 -2.39 -3.26
N ARG A 41 -3.48 -2.68 -2.33
CA ARG A 41 -3.18 -2.76 -0.90
C ARG A 41 -2.47 -4.04 -0.53
N MET A 42 -2.67 -5.09 -1.33
CA MET A 42 -1.89 -6.32 -1.25
C MET A 42 -0.88 -6.35 -2.41
N ASN A 43 0.41 -6.35 -2.10
CA ASN A 43 1.48 -6.47 -3.08
C ASN A 43 2.35 -7.69 -2.76
N ASP A 44 2.01 -8.83 -3.35
CA ASP A 44 2.73 -10.09 -3.15
C ASP A 44 3.85 -10.30 -4.17
N SER A 45 4.90 -9.47 -4.11
CA SER A 45 6.06 -9.61 -5.00
C SER A 45 6.90 -10.87 -4.72
N ALA A 46 6.79 -11.45 -3.53
CA ALA A 46 7.47 -12.72 -3.19
C ALA A 46 6.70 -13.95 -3.69
N GLY A 47 5.44 -13.80 -4.09
CA GLY A 47 4.62 -14.90 -4.62
C GLY A 47 4.31 -15.97 -3.59
N VAL A 48 4.03 -15.58 -2.34
CA VAL A 48 3.72 -16.51 -1.24
C VAL A 48 2.24 -16.82 -1.09
N LEU A 49 1.38 -16.11 -1.84
CA LEU A 49 -0.05 -16.30 -1.87
C LEU A 49 -0.50 -17.02 -3.14
N THR A 50 -1.61 -17.73 -3.06
CA THR A 50 -2.36 -18.14 -4.24
C THR A 50 -3.16 -16.95 -4.79
N GLU A 51 -3.58 -16.99 -6.05
CA GLU A 51 -4.40 -15.95 -6.68
C GLU A 51 -5.71 -15.69 -5.90
N ASP A 52 -6.34 -16.74 -5.38
CA ASP A 52 -7.57 -16.61 -4.58
C ASP A 52 -7.30 -15.92 -3.24
N GLU A 53 -6.19 -16.23 -2.56
CA GLU A 53 -5.79 -15.60 -1.29
C GLU A 53 -5.39 -14.14 -1.48
N ASP A 54 -4.67 -13.82 -2.55
CA ASP A 54 -4.28 -12.45 -2.88
C ASP A 54 -5.51 -11.59 -3.13
N ASN A 55 -6.46 -12.05 -3.96
CA ASN A 55 -7.72 -11.34 -4.22
C ASN A 55 -8.57 -11.17 -2.93
N GLU A 56 -8.70 -12.22 -2.10
CA GLU A 56 -9.42 -12.14 -0.82
C GLU A 56 -8.81 -11.08 0.12
N LEU A 57 -7.48 -11.03 0.19
CA LEU A 57 -6.78 -10.07 1.05
C LEU A 57 -6.88 -8.65 0.50
N GLU A 58 -6.75 -8.46 -0.82
CA GLU A 58 -6.95 -7.15 -1.45
C GLU A 58 -8.36 -6.61 -1.15
N ASP A 59 -9.40 -7.43 -1.34
CA ASP A 59 -10.79 -7.04 -1.04
C ASP A 59 -10.96 -6.67 0.45
N ALA A 60 -10.37 -7.45 1.36
CA ALA A 60 -10.44 -7.21 2.80
C ALA A 60 -9.71 -5.93 3.22
N LEU A 61 -8.53 -5.68 2.65
CA LEU A 61 -7.74 -4.47 2.90
C LEU A 61 -8.46 -3.23 2.35
N GLU A 62 -9.05 -3.32 1.15
CA GLU A 62 -9.82 -2.23 0.56
C GLU A 62 -11.05 -1.90 1.42
N GLU A 63 -11.86 -2.91 1.80
CA GLU A 63 -13.04 -2.72 2.65
C GLU A 63 -12.66 -2.07 3.98
N LEU A 64 -11.60 -2.58 4.64
CA LEU A 64 -11.11 -2.05 5.90
C LEU A 64 -10.65 -0.60 5.75
N SER A 65 -9.84 -0.30 4.74
CA SER A 65 -9.28 1.02 4.52
C SER A 65 -10.36 2.06 4.24
N LEU A 66 -11.33 1.74 3.40
CA LEU A 66 -12.45 2.62 3.09
C LEU A 66 -13.34 2.86 4.31
N ARG A 67 -13.67 1.80 5.05
CA ARG A 67 -14.51 1.88 6.25
C ARG A 67 -13.87 2.70 7.35
N GLN A 68 -12.58 2.52 7.53
CA GLN A 68 -11.80 3.21 8.55
C GLN A 68 -11.29 4.59 8.08
N SER A 69 -11.45 4.99 6.81
CA SER A 69 -10.77 6.18 6.28
C SER A 69 -9.30 6.23 6.72
N PHE A 70 -8.62 5.11 6.58
CA PHE A 70 -7.26 4.85 7.03
C PHE A 70 -6.67 3.76 6.16
N ASP A 71 -5.48 3.93 5.63
CA ASP A 71 -4.92 2.99 4.68
C ASP A 71 -4.19 1.83 5.38
N VAL A 72 -4.59 0.61 5.07
CA VAL A 72 -3.98 -0.62 5.60
C VAL A 72 -3.42 -1.41 4.42
N THR A 73 -2.11 -1.58 4.38
CA THR A 73 -1.41 -2.16 3.23
C THR A 73 -0.44 -3.26 3.64
N ILE A 74 -0.22 -4.22 2.75
CA ILE A 74 0.73 -5.32 2.93
C ILE A 74 1.61 -5.40 1.69
N ALA A 75 2.92 -5.57 1.88
CA ALA A 75 3.86 -5.85 0.82
C ALA A 75 4.77 -7.02 1.18
N THR A 76 5.08 -7.87 0.21
CA THR A 76 6.07 -8.93 0.36
C THR A 76 7.21 -8.76 -0.64
N VAL A 77 8.42 -9.15 -0.24
CA VAL A 77 9.58 -9.24 -1.13
C VAL A 77 10.33 -10.54 -0.86
N GLU A 78 11.03 -11.05 -1.87
CA GLU A 78 11.86 -12.25 -1.71
C GLU A 78 12.97 -12.02 -0.68
N SER A 79 13.72 -10.90 -0.81
CA SER A 79 14.74 -10.48 0.15
C SER A 79 15.03 -8.98 -0.01
N LEU A 80 15.66 -8.36 0.99
CA LEU A 80 16.12 -6.98 0.88
C LEU A 80 17.19 -6.80 -0.20
N GLU A 81 18.05 -7.81 -0.42
CA GLU A 81 19.03 -7.81 -1.51
C GLU A 81 18.34 -7.72 -2.89
N SER A 82 17.18 -8.37 -3.08
CA SER A 82 16.44 -8.35 -4.34
C SER A 82 15.91 -6.97 -4.73
N VAL A 83 15.76 -6.08 -3.75
CA VAL A 83 15.27 -4.69 -3.91
C VAL A 83 16.37 -3.65 -3.66
N ASP A 84 17.65 -4.08 -3.46
CA ASP A 84 18.83 -3.22 -3.23
C ASP A 84 18.72 -2.34 -1.96
N TYR A 85 18.21 -2.94 -0.87
CA TYR A 85 18.11 -2.30 0.45
C TYR A 85 18.82 -3.10 1.53
N ASP A 86 19.37 -2.39 2.53
CA ASP A 86 20.03 -2.98 3.70
C ASP A 86 19.12 -2.99 4.96
N SER A 87 18.01 -2.24 4.94
CA SER A 87 17.12 -2.05 6.09
C SER A 87 15.65 -2.24 5.69
N MET A 88 14.92 -3.04 6.50
CA MET A 88 13.46 -3.20 6.35
C MET A 88 12.73 -1.86 6.52
N GLU A 89 13.16 -1.07 7.52
CA GLU A 89 12.60 0.24 7.81
C GLU A 89 12.76 1.18 6.61
N ALA A 90 14.00 1.35 6.10
CA ALA A 90 14.26 2.23 4.97
C ALA A 90 13.46 1.83 3.71
N TYR A 91 13.37 0.54 3.43
CA TYR A 91 12.57 0.07 2.29
C TYR A 91 11.07 0.27 2.49
N ALA A 92 10.56 0.01 3.70
CA ALA A 92 9.15 0.20 4.00
C ALA A 92 8.74 1.69 3.90
N ASP A 93 9.57 2.59 4.40
CA ASP A 93 9.32 4.04 4.34
C ASP A 93 9.36 4.55 2.89
N ASP A 94 10.39 4.17 2.12
CA ASP A 94 10.50 4.54 0.71
C ASP A 94 9.35 3.94 -0.13
N LEU A 95 8.92 2.71 0.16
CA LEU A 95 7.79 2.07 -0.51
C LEU A 95 6.48 2.79 -0.17
N TYR A 96 6.29 3.17 1.10
CA TYR A 96 5.13 3.94 1.55
C TYR A 96 5.00 5.25 0.78
N ASP A 97 6.10 6.01 0.70
CA ASP A 97 6.15 7.30 0.01
C ASP A 97 6.00 7.15 -1.51
N PHE A 98 6.68 6.16 -2.12
CA PHE A 98 6.65 5.92 -3.57
C PHE A 98 5.27 5.51 -4.06
N CYS A 99 4.61 4.61 -3.34
CA CYS A 99 3.26 4.15 -3.66
C CYS A 99 2.18 5.16 -3.24
N GLN A 100 2.58 6.23 -2.51
CA GLN A 100 1.66 7.22 -1.96
C GLN A 100 0.58 6.58 -1.08
N PHE A 101 0.97 5.57 -0.29
CA PHE A 101 0.08 4.97 0.68
C PHE A 101 -0.36 5.99 1.73
N GLY A 102 -1.51 5.77 2.33
CA GLY A 102 -2.09 6.63 3.34
C GLY A 102 -3.35 7.35 2.91
N TYR A 103 -4.27 7.52 3.84
CA TYR A 103 -5.57 8.13 3.61
C TYR A 103 -5.55 9.62 3.93
N GLY A 104 -6.07 10.45 3.02
CA GLY A 104 -6.20 11.89 3.24
C GLY A 104 -4.89 12.66 3.23
N SER A 105 -4.94 13.93 3.69
CA SER A 105 -3.79 14.85 3.64
C SER A 105 -2.68 14.53 4.63
N GLU A 106 -3.01 13.81 5.70
CA GLU A 106 -2.06 13.42 6.74
C GLU A 106 -1.41 12.06 6.45
N MET A 107 -1.81 11.41 5.34
CA MET A 107 -1.31 10.10 4.91
C MET A 107 -1.53 9.03 6.00
N ASP A 108 -2.74 9.03 6.62
CA ASP A 108 -3.08 8.12 7.71
C ASP A 108 -3.05 6.67 7.25
N GLY A 109 -2.12 5.87 7.79
CA GLY A 109 -2.03 4.49 7.37
C GLY A 109 -0.96 3.66 8.06
N VAL A 110 -0.90 2.39 7.66
CA VAL A 110 0.04 1.38 8.12
C VAL A 110 0.42 0.45 6.97
N LEU A 111 1.70 0.14 6.85
CA LEU A 111 2.25 -0.85 5.92
C LEU A 111 2.91 -1.99 6.70
N LEU A 112 2.48 -3.22 6.46
CA LEU A 112 3.23 -4.42 6.83
C LEU A 112 4.13 -4.82 5.65
N LEU A 113 5.43 -4.78 5.86
CA LEU A 113 6.43 -5.31 4.92
C LEU A 113 6.98 -6.65 5.43
N VAL A 114 6.99 -7.67 4.56
CA VAL A 114 7.56 -8.99 4.87
C VAL A 114 8.64 -9.35 3.86
N SER A 115 9.86 -9.58 4.32
CA SER A 115 10.95 -10.17 3.53
C SER A 115 11.03 -11.67 3.82
N VAL A 116 10.57 -12.47 2.86
CA VAL A 116 10.36 -13.91 3.01
C VAL A 116 11.67 -14.67 3.19
N GLY A 117 12.63 -14.44 2.31
CA GLY A 117 13.94 -15.10 2.34
C GLY A 117 14.79 -14.67 3.54
N ASP A 118 14.67 -13.42 3.98
CA ASP A 118 15.34 -12.91 5.17
C ASP A 118 14.64 -13.31 6.48
N ARG A 119 13.39 -13.80 6.41
CA ARG A 119 12.53 -14.10 7.56
C ARG A 119 12.37 -12.89 8.49
N LYS A 120 12.12 -11.73 7.90
CA LYS A 120 11.95 -10.46 8.59
C LYS A 120 10.62 -9.84 8.23
N TRP A 121 10.10 -9.06 9.13
CA TRP A 121 8.96 -8.19 8.89
C TRP A 121 9.19 -6.83 9.54
N HIS A 122 8.49 -5.83 9.04
CA HIS A 122 8.48 -4.47 9.59
C HIS A 122 7.09 -3.86 9.40
N ILE A 123 6.69 -3.01 10.34
CA ILE A 123 5.48 -2.20 10.23
C ILE A 123 5.90 -0.73 10.20
N SER A 124 5.61 -0.06 9.08
CA SER A 124 5.74 1.39 8.95
C SER A 124 4.39 2.05 9.17
N THR A 125 4.36 3.18 9.86
CA THR A 125 3.14 3.91 10.22
C THR A 125 3.26 5.38 9.85
N CYS A 126 2.17 5.98 9.32
CA CYS A 126 2.13 7.39 8.99
C CYS A 126 0.85 8.04 9.53
N GLY A 127 0.91 9.34 9.77
CA GLY A 127 -0.24 10.13 10.23
C GLY A 127 -0.82 9.57 11.54
N TYR A 128 -2.13 9.30 11.55
CA TYR A 128 -2.82 8.70 12.68
C TYR A 128 -2.33 7.28 13.01
N GLY A 129 -1.67 6.60 12.07
CA GLY A 129 -1.07 5.28 12.27
C GLY A 129 -0.10 5.25 13.45
N ILE A 130 0.67 6.32 13.67
CA ILE A 130 1.61 6.45 14.80
C ILE A 130 0.88 6.36 16.16
N THR A 131 -0.36 6.83 16.22
CA THR A 131 -1.18 6.75 17.43
C THR A 131 -1.86 5.39 17.58
N ALA A 132 -2.34 4.81 16.47
CA ALA A 132 -3.09 3.57 16.49
C ALA A 132 -2.19 2.34 16.71
N PHE A 133 -0.98 2.36 16.14
CA PHE A 133 0.00 1.27 16.20
C PHE A 133 1.18 1.67 17.08
N THR A 134 1.04 1.54 18.39
CA THR A 134 2.13 1.80 19.33
C THR A 134 3.21 0.72 19.23
N ASP A 135 4.43 0.99 19.70
CA ASP A 135 5.52 0.00 19.71
C ASP A 135 5.11 -1.32 20.39
N ALA A 136 4.39 -1.24 21.52
CA ALA A 136 3.90 -2.41 22.23
C ALA A 136 2.81 -3.16 21.45
N GLY A 137 1.92 -2.42 20.77
CA GLY A 137 0.92 -2.97 19.87
C GLY A 137 1.56 -3.68 18.68
N ILE A 138 2.54 -3.07 18.03
CA ILE A 138 3.31 -3.66 16.92
C ILE A 138 4.02 -4.94 17.35
N GLN A 139 4.68 -4.93 18.50
CA GLN A 139 5.32 -6.14 19.03
C GLN A 139 4.30 -7.26 19.26
N TYR A 140 3.17 -6.96 19.93
CA TYR A 140 2.11 -7.93 20.16
C TYR A 140 1.54 -8.49 18.85
N LEU A 141 1.29 -7.65 17.86
CA LEU A 141 0.81 -8.05 16.54
C LEU A 141 1.82 -9.00 15.85
N GLY A 142 3.10 -8.68 15.93
CA GLY A 142 4.17 -9.55 15.43
C GLY A 142 4.16 -10.94 16.09
N GLU A 143 3.92 -11.01 17.41
CA GLU A 143 3.79 -12.27 18.14
C GLU A 143 2.58 -13.10 17.67
N GLN A 144 1.49 -12.44 17.21
CA GLN A 144 0.33 -13.11 16.67
C GLN A 144 0.56 -13.63 15.23
N MET A 145 1.31 -12.90 14.41
CA MET A 145 1.57 -13.25 13.01
C MET A 145 2.69 -14.30 12.85
N THR A 146 3.75 -14.20 13.67
CA THR A 146 4.97 -15.00 13.53
C THR A 146 4.74 -16.50 13.47
N PRO A 147 3.85 -17.13 14.26
CA PRO A 147 3.58 -18.57 14.15
C PRO A 147 3.08 -18.99 12.77
N PHE A 148 2.18 -18.22 12.16
CA PHE A 148 1.66 -18.49 10.82
C PHE A 148 2.78 -18.39 9.77
N MET A 149 3.59 -17.31 9.82
CA MET A 149 4.74 -17.13 8.89
C MET A 149 5.78 -18.24 9.08
N ALA A 150 6.01 -18.71 10.31
CA ALA A 150 6.95 -19.79 10.59
C ALA A 150 6.50 -21.14 9.98
N ASP A 151 5.19 -21.37 9.92
CA ASP A 151 4.56 -22.56 9.32
C ASP A 151 4.38 -22.40 7.78
N GLY A 152 4.70 -21.23 7.21
CA GLY A 152 4.52 -20.91 5.79
C GLY A 152 3.08 -20.50 5.42
N ASP A 153 2.20 -20.31 6.41
CA ASP A 153 0.83 -19.81 6.23
C ASP A 153 0.83 -18.27 6.21
N TYR A 154 1.33 -17.70 5.12
CA TYR A 154 1.38 -16.25 4.96
C TYR A 154 -0.03 -15.62 4.88
N ALA A 155 -0.97 -16.30 4.23
CA ALA A 155 -2.35 -15.85 4.17
C ALA A 155 -2.98 -15.74 5.58
N GLY A 156 -2.73 -16.72 6.46
CA GLY A 156 -3.15 -16.68 7.87
C GLY A 156 -2.52 -15.53 8.64
N ALA A 157 -1.22 -15.26 8.43
CA ALA A 157 -0.53 -14.13 9.02
C ALA A 157 -1.14 -12.80 8.58
N PHE A 158 -1.42 -12.64 7.28
CA PHE A 158 -1.96 -11.39 6.72
C PHE A 158 -3.41 -11.15 7.13
N ARG A 159 -4.25 -12.19 7.19
CA ARG A 159 -5.61 -12.10 7.77
C ARG A 159 -5.55 -11.66 9.24
N THR A 160 -4.57 -12.16 9.99
CA THR A 160 -4.33 -11.74 11.38
C THR A 160 -3.97 -10.27 11.45
N PHE A 161 -3.09 -9.78 10.56
CA PHE A 161 -2.76 -8.35 10.46
C PHE A 161 -3.99 -7.48 10.17
N VAL A 162 -4.81 -7.86 9.18
CA VAL A 162 -6.04 -7.13 8.81
C VAL A 162 -6.98 -7.01 10.00
N GLN A 163 -7.25 -8.11 10.71
CA GLN A 163 -8.17 -8.14 11.86
C GLN A 163 -7.68 -7.28 13.03
N TRP A 164 -6.37 -7.37 13.34
CA TRP A 164 -5.81 -6.55 14.41
C TRP A 164 -5.71 -5.09 14.02
N SER A 165 -5.46 -4.77 12.76
CA SER A 165 -5.45 -3.38 12.27
C SER A 165 -6.79 -2.71 12.52
N ASP A 166 -7.90 -3.37 12.21
CA ASP A 166 -9.24 -2.88 12.51
C ASP A 166 -9.44 -2.61 14.00
N THR A 167 -9.07 -3.59 14.82
CA THR A 167 -9.18 -3.51 16.27
C THR A 167 -8.33 -2.37 16.86
N TYR A 168 -7.12 -2.16 16.32
CA TYR A 168 -6.21 -1.11 16.79
C TYR A 168 -6.71 0.29 16.43
N ILE A 169 -7.20 0.47 15.21
CA ILE A 169 -7.77 1.74 14.76
C ILE A 169 -8.99 2.11 15.60
N ASP A 170 -9.90 1.16 15.85
CA ASP A 170 -11.09 1.38 16.67
C ASP A 170 -10.73 1.72 18.11
N ALA A 171 -9.81 0.99 18.72
CA ALA A 171 -9.35 1.24 20.08
C ALA A 171 -8.69 2.63 20.21
N ALA A 172 -7.86 3.00 19.26
CA ALA A 172 -7.20 4.30 19.24
C ALA A 172 -8.22 5.45 19.10
N ARG A 173 -9.23 5.29 18.22
CA ARG A 173 -10.31 6.27 18.07
C ARG A 173 -11.18 6.40 19.30
N ALA A 174 -11.33 5.33 20.06
CA ALA A 174 -11.99 5.36 21.36
C ALA A 174 -11.12 6.01 22.47
N GLY A 175 -9.88 6.42 22.16
CA GLY A 175 -8.93 7.02 23.09
C GLY A 175 -8.18 6.01 23.96
N HIS A 176 -8.17 4.74 23.55
CA HIS A 176 -7.55 3.63 24.27
C HIS A 176 -6.65 2.79 23.34
N PRO A 177 -5.63 3.38 22.67
CA PRO A 177 -4.74 2.61 21.81
C PRO A 177 -4.09 1.49 22.62
N TYR A 178 -3.89 0.34 21.99
CA TYR A 178 -3.18 -0.77 22.63
C TYR A 178 -1.74 -0.41 22.91
N ASP A 179 -1.33 -0.51 24.18
CA ASP A 179 0.00 -0.18 24.69
C ASP A 179 0.32 -1.10 25.86
N VAL A 180 1.53 -0.99 26.44
CA VAL A 180 2.10 -1.86 27.47
C VAL A 180 1.15 -2.21 28.65
N ASN A 181 0.19 -1.35 28.96
CA ASN A 181 -0.72 -1.53 30.09
C ASN A 181 -2.09 -2.14 29.72
N ASN A 182 -2.41 -2.25 28.45
CA ASN A 182 -3.73 -2.69 27.99
C ASN A 182 -3.70 -3.60 26.75
N LEU A 183 -2.56 -4.28 26.50
CA LEU A 183 -2.49 -5.30 25.45
C LEU A 183 -3.55 -6.38 25.67
N PRO A 184 -4.14 -6.91 24.59
CA PRO A 184 -5.08 -8.01 24.68
C PRO A 184 -4.45 -9.23 25.40
N ARG A 185 -5.21 -9.89 26.26
CA ARG A 185 -4.71 -11.02 27.04
C ARG A 185 -4.98 -12.38 26.40
N GLU A 186 -5.77 -12.41 25.32
CA GLU A 186 -6.15 -13.63 24.63
C GLU A 186 -5.93 -13.50 23.10
N PRO A 187 -5.42 -14.55 22.44
CA PRO A 187 -5.25 -14.53 20.99
C PRO A 187 -6.61 -14.51 20.28
N LEU A 188 -6.68 -13.81 19.13
CA LEU A 188 -7.87 -13.72 18.27
C LEU A 188 -8.45 -15.06 17.80
N SER A 189 -7.69 -16.16 17.89
CA SER A 189 -8.13 -17.51 17.48
C SER A 189 -9.46 -17.94 18.09
N LEU A 190 -9.90 -17.32 19.20
CA LEU A 190 -11.20 -17.61 19.81
C LEU A 190 -12.36 -16.78 19.21
N MET A 191 -12.08 -15.67 18.52
CA MET A 191 -13.12 -14.87 17.86
C MET A 191 -13.54 -15.42 16.49
N LEU A 192 -12.64 -16.10 15.77
CA LEU A 192 -12.95 -16.70 14.47
C LEU A 192 -14.02 -17.79 14.51
N SER A 193 -14.26 -18.40 15.69
CA SER A 193 -15.29 -19.43 15.83
C SER A 193 -16.73 -18.88 15.94
N LEU A 194 -16.92 -17.56 16.08
CA LEU A 194 -18.24 -16.94 16.28
C LEU A 194 -18.83 -16.29 15.01
N ILE A 195 -18.06 -16.20 13.92
CA ILE A 195 -18.52 -15.60 12.65
C ILE A 195 -19.12 -16.62 11.68
N HIS A 196 -19.09 -17.92 12.03
CA HIS A 196 -19.63 -19.03 11.21
C HIS A 196 -20.98 -19.57 11.73
N ILE A 197 -21.90 -18.67 12.12
CA ILE A 197 -23.30 -19.07 12.34
C ILE A 197 -24.23 -18.16 11.52
#